data_6397fa2a95e216935dfa22d75de0d166
#
_entry.id   6397fa2a95e216935dfa22d75de0d166
#
_cell.length_a   1.000
_cell.length_b   1.000
_cell.length_c   1.000
_cell.angle_alpha   90.00
_cell.angle_beta   90.00
_cell.angle_gamma   90.00
#
_symmetry.space_group_name_H-M   'P 1'
#
loop_
_entity.id
_entity.type
_entity.pdbx_description
1 polymer ?
#
loop_
_entity_poly.entity_id
_entity_poly.type
_entity_poly.pdbx_seq_one_letter_code
_entity_poly.pdbx_strand_id
1 'polypeptide(L)'
;MDTSSIDYAEGRVFTFEDESAIRPGFLETIEYSGPRQHVSYQMNEFAAVCPFSGLPDTGIVWVDYVPKQKLVELKALKYYFLSFRNVGIFQEAVT
;
A
#
# COMPACT_ATOMS: atom_id res chain seq x y z
N MET A 1 5.76 -25.52 -33.54
CA MET A 1 5.73 -25.08 -32.15
C MET A 1 4.44 -25.52 -31.50
N ASP A 2 4.53 -26.15 -30.35
CA ASP A 2 3.36 -26.55 -29.58
C ASP A 2 2.76 -25.33 -28.88
N THR A 3 1.51 -25.02 -29.19
CA THR A 3 0.82 -23.86 -28.60
C THR A 3 0.55 -24.03 -27.10
N SER A 4 0.55 -25.27 -26.58
CA SER A 4 0.34 -25.51 -25.16
C SER A 4 1.49 -25.01 -24.30
N SER A 5 2.67 -24.78 -24.90
CA SER A 5 3.83 -24.23 -24.17
C SER A 5 3.90 -22.70 -24.21
N ILE A 6 2.98 -22.04 -24.91
CA ILE A 6 2.97 -20.58 -25.00
C ILE A 6 2.18 -20.01 -23.83
N ASP A 7 2.78 -19.07 -23.13
CA ASP A 7 2.11 -18.33 -22.06
C ASP A 7 1.33 -17.15 -22.63
N TYR A 8 0.03 -17.19 -22.49
CA TYR A 8 -0.84 -16.08 -22.89
C TYR A 8 -1.10 -15.20 -21.68
N ALA A 9 -1.02 -13.89 -21.88
CA ALA A 9 -1.33 -12.93 -20.82
C ALA A 9 -2.82 -12.86 -20.55
N GLU A 10 -3.63 -12.89 -21.60
CA GLU A 10 -5.08 -12.79 -21.48
C GLU A 10 -5.65 -13.96 -20.70
N GLY A 11 -6.47 -13.63 -19.69
CA GLY A 11 -7.07 -14.62 -18.81
C GLY A 11 -6.17 -15.17 -17.73
N ARG A 12 -4.90 -14.79 -17.74
CA ARG A 12 -3.95 -15.24 -16.71
C ARG A 12 -4.13 -14.46 -15.42
N VAL A 13 -4.09 -15.17 -14.30
CA VAL A 13 -4.16 -14.57 -12.95
C VAL A 13 -2.80 -14.75 -12.30
N PHE A 14 -2.23 -13.65 -11.82
CA PHE A 14 -0.99 -13.69 -11.05
C PHE A 14 -1.29 -13.93 -9.59
N THR A 15 -0.41 -14.68 -8.92
CA THR A 15 -0.57 -14.98 -7.50
C THR A 15 -0.44 -13.71 -6.66
N PHE A 16 -1.36 -13.53 -5.72
CA PHE A 16 -1.34 -12.40 -4.80
C PHE A 16 -1.86 -12.83 -3.44
N GLU A 17 -1.66 -11.97 -2.44
CA GLU A 17 -2.07 -12.19 -1.07
C GLU A 17 -3.38 -11.45 -0.79
N ASP A 18 -4.07 -11.84 0.29
CA ASP A 18 -5.26 -11.14 0.72
C ASP A 18 -4.92 -10.04 1.73
N GLU A 19 -5.96 -9.36 2.22
CA GLU A 19 -5.79 -8.23 3.13
C GLU A 19 -5.08 -8.59 4.44
N SER A 20 -5.06 -9.86 4.82
CA SER A 20 -4.36 -10.29 6.04
C SER A 20 -2.85 -10.11 5.94
N ALA A 21 -2.31 -9.94 4.74
CA ALA A 21 -0.89 -9.68 4.54
C ALA A 21 -0.49 -8.22 4.84
N ILE A 22 -1.45 -7.31 4.93
CA ILE A 22 -1.18 -5.94 5.34
C ILE A 22 -0.65 -5.94 6.76
N ARG A 23 0.35 -5.10 7.03
CA ARG A 23 1.05 -5.07 8.31
C ARG A 23 0.83 -3.76 9.07
N PRO A 24 -0.35 -3.54 9.64
CA PRO A 24 -0.58 -2.32 10.44
C PRO A 24 0.35 -2.24 11.66
N GLY A 25 0.87 -3.38 12.12
CA GLY A 25 1.87 -3.39 13.20
C GLY A 25 3.20 -2.74 12.84
N PHE A 26 3.45 -2.47 11.54
CA PHE A 26 4.64 -1.70 11.15
C PHE A 26 4.51 -0.22 11.49
N LEU A 27 3.30 0.27 11.70
CA LEU A 27 3.10 1.67 12.03
C LEU A 27 3.62 1.96 13.43
N GLU A 28 4.47 2.98 13.52
CA GLU A 28 5.03 3.45 14.76
C GLU A 28 4.80 4.94 14.89
N THR A 29 4.78 5.42 16.11
CA THR A 29 4.63 6.83 16.39
C THR A 29 5.73 7.30 17.32
N ILE A 30 6.02 8.60 17.25
CA ILE A 30 6.95 9.25 18.15
C ILE A 30 6.22 10.34 18.92
N GLU A 31 6.70 10.63 20.13
CA GLU A 31 6.10 11.68 20.95
C GLU A 31 6.24 13.04 20.27
N TYR A 32 5.18 13.82 20.37
CA TYR A 32 5.17 15.18 19.85
C TYR A 32 4.60 16.14 20.88
N SER A 33 5.35 17.19 21.20
CA SER A 33 4.95 18.23 22.12
C SER A 33 5.15 19.63 21.55
N GLY A 34 5.43 19.74 20.27
CA GLY A 34 5.66 21.02 19.61
C GLY A 34 4.39 21.81 19.36
N PRO A 35 4.49 22.93 18.63
CA PRO A 35 3.34 23.76 18.29
C PRO A 35 2.38 23.02 17.35
N ARG A 36 1.14 23.50 17.32
CA ARG A 36 0.16 22.96 16.39
C ARG A 36 0.65 23.15 14.95
N GLN A 37 0.64 22.06 14.17
CA GLN A 37 1.04 22.12 12.77
C GLN A 37 0.29 21.08 11.96
N HIS A 38 0.23 21.28 10.66
CA HIS A 38 -0.32 20.34 9.71
C HIS A 38 0.81 19.53 9.11
N VAL A 39 0.69 18.22 9.13
CA VAL A 39 1.69 17.31 8.54
C VAL A 39 1.07 16.67 7.30
N SER A 40 1.84 16.68 6.22
CA SER A 40 1.42 16.13 4.95
C SER A 40 2.52 15.25 4.38
N TYR A 41 2.19 13.99 4.09
CA TYR A 41 3.08 13.06 3.40
C TYR A 41 2.48 12.69 2.06
N GLN A 42 3.35 12.45 1.11
CA GLN A 42 2.96 11.97 -0.22
C GLN A 42 3.84 10.80 -0.60
N MET A 43 3.21 9.69 -1.00
CA MET A 43 3.93 8.53 -1.52
C MET A 43 3.48 8.31 -2.96
N ASN A 44 4.42 8.41 -3.90
CA ASN A 44 4.13 8.31 -5.33
C ASN A 44 4.18 6.89 -5.86
N GLU A 45 4.77 5.97 -5.12
CA GLU A 45 4.98 4.60 -5.55
C GLU A 45 4.08 3.60 -4.82
N PHE A 46 2.92 4.05 -4.34
CA PHE A 46 1.99 3.11 -3.70
C PHE A 46 1.54 2.07 -4.72
N ALA A 47 1.56 0.81 -4.30
CA ALA A 47 1.15 -0.30 -5.15
C ALA A 47 0.35 -1.32 -4.36
N ALA A 48 -0.66 -1.86 -5.01
CA ALA A 48 -1.41 -3.02 -4.60
C ALA A 48 -1.66 -3.82 -5.87
N VAL A 49 -2.53 -4.81 -5.84
CA VAL A 49 -2.87 -5.55 -7.04
C VAL A 49 -4.39 -5.68 -7.18
N CYS A 50 -4.82 -5.90 -8.41
CA CYS A 50 -6.24 -6.15 -8.69
C CYS A 50 -6.63 -7.51 -8.08
N PRO A 51 -7.71 -7.57 -7.28
CA PRO A 51 -8.11 -8.82 -6.63
C PRO A 51 -8.67 -9.86 -7.58
N PHE A 52 -8.85 -9.55 -8.85
CA PHE A 52 -9.27 -10.52 -9.86
C PHE A 52 -8.09 -11.09 -10.65
N SER A 53 -7.18 -10.25 -11.09
CA SER A 53 -6.10 -10.64 -11.99
C SER A 53 -4.73 -10.69 -11.34
N GLY A 54 -4.55 -10.02 -10.21
CA GLY A 54 -3.24 -9.86 -9.60
C GLY A 54 -2.34 -8.89 -10.33
N LEU A 55 -2.86 -8.15 -11.31
CA LEU A 55 -2.07 -7.13 -12.02
C LEU A 55 -1.80 -5.93 -11.10
N PRO A 56 -0.62 -5.30 -11.24
CA PRO A 56 -0.29 -4.14 -10.44
C PRO A 56 -1.31 -3.01 -10.61
N ASP A 57 -1.63 -2.38 -9.48
CA ASP A 57 -2.50 -1.20 -9.42
C ASP A 57 -1.74 -0.16 -8.61
N THR A 58 -1.17 0.83 -9.30
CA THR A 58 -0.31 1.82 -8.67
C THR A 58 -1.01 3.16 -8.54
N GLY A 59 -0.56 3.94 -7.58
CA GLY A 59 -1.15 5.25 -7.36
C GLY A 59 -0.34 6.11 -6.43
N ILE A 60 -0.91 7.26 -6.10
CA ILE A 60 -0.33 8.22 -5.17
C ILE A 60 -1.21 8.25 -3.93
N VAL A 61 -0.57 8.17 -2.77
CA VAL A 61 -1.26 8.27 -1.47
C VAL A 61 -0.82 9.55 -0.79
N TRP A 62 -1.78 10.32 -0.30
CA TRP A 62 -1.54 11.48 0.56
C TRP A 62 -2.05 11.16 1.96
N VAL A 63 -1.25 11.53 2.97
CA VAL A 63 -1.63 11.42 4.36
C VAL A 63 -1.51 12.79 4.97
N ASP A 64 -2.63 13.35 5.41
CA ASP A 64 -2.70 14.70 5.97
C ASP A 64 -3.29 14.60 7.37
N TYR A 65 -2.62 15.20 8.34
CA TYR A 65 -3.16 15.21 9.70
C TYR A 65 -2.55 16.33 10.54
N VAL A 66 -3.20 16.61 11.63
CA VAL A 66 -2.70 17.54 12.66
C VAL A 66 -2.32 16.70 13.87
N PRO A 67 -1.02 16.55 14.19
CA PRO A 67 -0.62 15.78 15.35
C PRO A 67 -1.03 16.48 16.64
N LYS A 68 -1.46 15.68 17.60
CA LYS A 68 -1.73 16.16 18.96
C LYS A 68 -0.56 15.79 19.86
N GLN A 69 -0.49 14.53 20.24
CA GLN A 69 0.54 14.03 21.15
C GLN A 69 1.54 13.11 20.46
N LYS A 70 1.25 12.69 19.23
CA LYS A 70 2.09 11.74 18.51
C LYS A 70 2.21 12.10 17.04
N LEU A 71 3.39 11.86 16.50
CA LEU A 71 3.67 11.91 15.06
C LEU A 71 3.80 10.49 14.53
N VAL A 72 3.34 10.28 13.31
CA VAL A 72 3.62 9.02 12.60
C VAL A 72 5.08 9.02 12.19
N GLU A 73 5.80 7.94 12.51
CA GLU A 73 7.18 7.79 12.11
C GLU A 73 7.21 7.50 10.59
N LEU A 74 7.94 8.31 9.83
CA LEU A 74 7.88 8.26 8.36
C LEU A 74 8.37 6.93 7.78
N LYS A 75 9.45 6.39 8.32
CA LYS A 75 9.99 5.12 7.84
C LYS A 75 9.01 3.98 8.07
N ALA A 76 8.38 3.96 9.24
CA ALA A 76 7.35 2.98 9.58
C ALA A 76 6.15 3.08 8.64
N LEU A 77 5.75 4.31 8.29
CA LEU A 77 4.67 4.53 7.35
C LEU A 77 5.00 3.97 5.97
N LYS A 78 6.24 4.13 5.52
CA LYS A 78 6.69 3.57 4.24
C LYS A 78 6.64 2.05 4.25
N TYR A 79 7.09 1.42 5.31
CA TYR A 79 7.02 -0.04 5.44
C TYR A 79 5.57 -0.53 5.46
N TYR A 80 4.71 0.20 6.13
CA TYR A 80 3.30 -0.13 6.14
C TYR A 80 2.72 -0.11 4.72
N PHE A 81 2.97 0.94 3.95
CA PHE A 81 2.49 1.02 2.57
C PHE A 81 3.09 -0.08 1.70
N LEU A 82 4.35 -0.46 1.92
CA LEU A 82 4.96 -1.55 1.17
C LEU A 82 4.29 -2.89 1.43
N SER A 83 3.64 -3.07 2.60
CA SER A 83 2.94 -4.31 2.89
C SER A 83 1.73 -4.55 1.99
N PHE A 84 1.25 -3.53 1.29
CA PHE A 84 0.16 -3.66 0.31
C PHE A 84 0.63 -4.17 -1.06
N ARG A 85 1.92 -4.18 -1.30
CA ARG A 85 2.51 -4.36 -2.65
C ARG A 85 1.94 -5.54 -3.43
N ASN A 86 1.69 -6.65 -2.77
CA ASN A 86 1.16 -7.85 -3.43
C ASN A 86 -0.20 -8.27 -2.86
N VAL A 87 -0.94 -7.32 -2.33
CA VAL A 87 -2.25 -7.57 -1.73
C VAL A 87 -3.34 -7.30 -2.74
N GLY A 88 -4.23 -8.26 -2.93
CA GLY A 88 -5.40 -8.09 -3.79
C GLY A 88 -6.46 -7.27 -3.08
N ILE A 89 -6.54 -6.00 -3.44
CA ILE A 89 -7.48 -5.06 -2.81
C ILE A 89 -7.89 -4.01 -3.84
N PHE A 90 -9.17 -3.68 -3.87
CA PHE A 90 -9.63 -2.58 -4.69
C PHE A 90 -9.12 -1.24 -4.15
N GLN A 91 -8.77 -0.34 -5.06
CA GLN A 91 -8.22 0.95 -4.71
C GLN A 91 -9.16 1.73 -3.77
N GLU A 92 -10.45 1.62 -3.97
CA GLU A 92 -11.46 2.28 -3.14
C GLU A 92 -11.45 1.76 -1.70
N ALA A 93 -10.99 0.53 -1.49
CA ALA A 93 -10.95 -0.08 -0.16
C ALA A 93 -9.67 0.22 0.60
N VAL A 94 -8.64 0.75 -0.06
CA VAL A 94 -7.36 1.08 0.59
C VAL A 94 -7.55 2.21 1.59
N THR A 95 -8.35 3.19 1.25
CA THR A 95 -8.61 4.36 2.09
C THR A 95 -9.44 3.98 3.30
#